data_61d7070eb88f65269ba3d578b150be3d
#
_entry.id   61d7070eb88f65269ba3d578b150be3d
#
_cell.length_a   1.000
_cell.length_b   1.000
_cell.length_c   1.000
_cell.angle_alpha   90.00
_cell.angle_beta   90.00
_cell.angle_gamma   90.00
#
_symmetry.space_group_name_H-M   'P 1'
#
loop_
_entity.id
_entity.type
_entity.pdbx_description
1 polymer ?
#
loop_
_entity_poly.entity_id
_entity_poly.type
_entity_poly.pdbx_seq_one_letter_code
_entity_poly.pdbx_strand_id
1 'polypeptide(L)'
;MQTGRVVSTTFIFACLLLFITVLSAQENSVPSANLALTPPMGWNSWNKFACNVSEDLIKGMADTVVKSGMKDAGYVYVNIDDCWQVSRDANGNIVADPQHFPHGMKAVGDYIHSLGLKFGVYSDAGSKTCAGRPGGLGHEYQDAIQYAAWGVDYLKYDWCNTTTQDAKASYANIRAALDASGRPIVLSICEWGKSQPWLWGKEVGGNLWRATGDINDRWGGQEKWKDGSCCSNGVTAIIDQEAPLYSYAGPGHWNDPDMLEVGNGGMTDVEYRSHFSLWAILAAPLIAGNDLRNMRPEIRDILTNKEVIAVDQDAVGRQGERVAKNGDLEVWAKQLKDGSRAVVLLNRGAAEQQVSATWEDLGYPNSLNASVRDLWQHKDLGKFTGKFSTAVASHGVVMLTVKP
;
A
#
# COMPACT_ATOMS: atom_id res chain seq x y z
N MET A 1 -103.62 -10.43 15.41
CA MET A 1 -102.72 -10.61 14.25
C MET A 1 -101.85 -9.41 14.22
N GLN A 2 -100.66 -9.43 14.75
CA GLN A 2 -99.71 -8.33 14.70
C GLN A 2 -98.41 -8.84 14.15
N THR A 3 -98.02 -8.29 13.03
CA THR A 3 -96.78 -8.56 12.30
C THR A 3 -95.65 -7.71 12.82
N GLY A 4 -94.70 -8.33 13.48
CA GLY A 4 -93.49 -7.61 13.96
C GLY A 4 -92.50 -7.48 12.83
N ARG A 5 -92.03 -6.24 12.58
CA ARG A 5 -90.88 -5.90 11.68
C ARG A 5 -89.59 -6.05 12.47
N VAL A 6 -88.71 -6.92 12.00
CA VAL A 6 -87.29 -6.95 12.45
C VAL A 6 -86.50 -5.95 11.65
N VAL A 7 -85.87 -5.02 12.33
CA VAL A 7 -84.90 -4.06 11.77
C VAL A 7 -83.49 -4.61 11.97
N SER A 8 -82.83 -5.00 10.86
CA SER A 8 -81.48 -5.45 10.88
C SER A 8 -80.54 -4.25 10.79
N THR A 9 -79.72 -3.99 11.81
CA THR A 9 -78.71 -2.94 11.88
C THR A 9 -77.38 -3.53 11.47
N THR A 10 -76.94 -3.22 10.26
CA THR A 10 -75.61 -3.62 9.74
C THR A 10 -74.55 -2.68 10.26
N PHE A 11 -73.67 -3.16 11.15
CA PHE A 11 -72.46 -2.41 11.56
C PHE A 11 -71.38 -2.58 10.53
N ILE A 12 -71.01 -1.48 9.86
CA ILE A 12 -69.82 -1.43 8.94
C ILE A 12 -68.60 -1.13 9.80
N PHE A 13 -67.74 -2.14 10.00
CA PHE A 13 -66.43 -1.96 10.59
C PHE A 13 -65.47 -1.42 9.49
N ALA A 14 -65.13 -0.16 9.58
CA ALA A 14 -64.07 0.45 8.75
C ALA A 14 -62.72 0.09 9.36
N CYS A 15 -62.04 -0.92 8.82
CA CYS A 15 -60.61 -1.19 9.12
C CYS A 15 -59.74 -0.12 8.48
N LEU A 16 -59.24 0.82 9.30
CA LEU A 16 -58.18 1.73 8.92
C LEU A 16 -56.84 0.97 8.90
N LEU A 17 -56.39 0.53 7.74
CA LEU A 17 -55.04 -0.01 7.53
C LEU A 17 -54.04 1.17 7.52
N LEU A 18 -53.38 1.38 8.65
CA LEU A 18 -52.19 2.22 8.72
C LEU A 18 -51.04 1.53 7.94
N PHE A 19 -50.77 1.98 6.74
CA PHE A 19 -49.51 1.66 6.06
C PHE A 19 -48.38 2.41 6.75
N ILE A 20 -47.65 1.76 7.65
CA ILE A 20 -46.34 2.23 8.13
C ILE A 20 -45.37 1.94 6.99
N THR A 21 -45.07 2.96 6.19
CA THR A 21 -43.90 2.95 5.29
C THR A 21 -42.67 2.98 6.15
N VAL A 22 -42.09 1.82 6.42
CA VAL A 22 -40.71 1.74 6.91
C VAL A 22 -39.83 2.24 5.76
N LEU A 23 -39.41 3.50 5.80
CA LEU A 23 -38.26 3.96 5.03
C LEU A 23 -37.06 3.15 5.57
N SER A 24 -36.70 2.08 4.88
CA SER A 24 -35.38 1.51 5.02
C SER A 24 -34.40 2.58 4.56
N ALA A 25 -33.73 3.23 5.51
CA ALA A 25 -32.51 3.94 5.22
C ALA A 25 -31.58 2.89 4.63
N GLN A 26 -31.43 2.91 3.29
CA GLN A 26 -30.40 2.16 2.60
C GLN A 26 -29.11 2.81 3.06
N GLU A 27 -28.45 2.21 4.05
CA GLU A 27 -27.07 2.55 4.38
C GLU A 27 -26.26 2.39 3.10
N ASN A 28 -25.96 3.50 2.47
CA ASN A 28 -24.94 3.58 1.42
C ASN A 28 -23.59 3.36 2.12
N SER A 29 -23.33 2.14 2.59
CA SER A 29 -21.98 1.73 2.93
C SER A 29 -21.20 1.78 1.63
N VAL A 30 -20.33 2.78 1.50
CA VAL A 30 -19.34 2.83 0.43
C VAL A 30 -18.51 1.55 0.62
N PRO A 31 -18.51 0.61 -0.33
CA PRO A 31 -17.85 -0.66 -0.09
C PRO A 31 -16.34 -0.40 0.00
N SER A 32 -15.73 -0.54 1.17
CA SER A 32 -14.28 -0.68 1.33
C SER A 32 -13.72 -1.83 0.48
N ALA A 33 -14.57 -2.75 0.07
CA ALA A 33 -14.29 -3.90 -0.80
C ALA A 33 -13.70 -3.57 -2.19
N ASN A 34 -13.75 -2.31 -2.65
CA ASN A 34 -13.23 -1.92 -3.96
C ASN A 34 -12.00 -0.99 -3.88
N LEU A 35 -11.39 -0.85 -2.71
CA LEU A 35 -10.18 -0.05 -2.54
C LEU A 35 -8.93 -0.90 -2.77
N ALA A 36 -7.90 -0.28 -3.33
CA ALA A 36 -6.58 -0.90 -3.53
C ALA A 36 -6.65 -2.28 -4.22
N LEU A 37 -7.45 -2.43 -5.29
CA LEU A 37 -7.55 -3.68 -6.05
C LEU A 37 -6.22 -4.10 -6.69
N THR A 38 -5.32 -3.15 -6.92
CA THR A 38 -3.89 -3.35 -7.16
C THR A 38 -3.09 -2.64 -6.06
N PRO A 39 -1.81 -2.98 -5.84
CA PRO A 39 -1.00 -2.32 -4.83
C PRO A 39 -0.99 -0.80 -5.01
N PRO A 40 -1.19 0.01 -3.96
CA PRO A 40 -1.14 1.47 -4.06
C PRO A 40 0.22 1.96 -4.57
N MET A 41 0.20 2.93 -5.48
CA MET A 41 1.39 3.61 -5.98
C MET A 41 1.34 5.09 -5.64
N GLY A 42 2.44 5.64 -5.13
CA GLY A 42 2.47 7.05 -4.73
C GLY A 42 3.81 7.50 -4.18
N TRP A 43 3.76 8.56 -3.39
CA TRP A 43 4.88 9.14 -2.68
C TRP A 43 4.50 9.42 -1.22
N ASN A 44 5.47 9.31 -0.31
CA ASN A 44 5.31 9.62 1.10
C ASN A 44 6.50 10.45 1.60
N SER A 45 6.25 11.38 2.52
CA SER A 45 7.24 12.38 2.95
C SER A 45 8.31 11.85 3.91
N TRP A 46 8.10 10.70 4.58
CA TRP A 46 8.88 10.34 5.77
C TRP A 46 10.37 10.11 5.51
N ASN A 47 10.72 9.18 4.61
CA ASN A 47 12.09 8.70 4.49
C ASN A 47 13.09 9.79 4.14
N LYS A 48 12.69 10.78 3.34
CA LYS A 48 13.56 11.89 2.97
C LYS A 48 13.47 13.11 3.89
N PHE A 49 12.26 13.40 4.40
CA PHE A 49 12.02 14.68 5.05
C PHE A 49 11.73 14.58 6.55
N ALA A 50 11.38 13.39 7.05
CA ALA A 50 10.95 13.21 8.44
C ALA A 50 9.94 14.30 8.83
N CYS A 51 10.17 15.04 9.92
CA CYS A 51 9.31 16.14 10.34
C CYS A 51 9.54 17.47 9.60
N ASN A 52 10.43 17.52 8.61
CA ASN A 52 10.63 18.73 7.80
C ASN A 52 9.62 18.78 6.64
N VAL A 53 8.35 18.88 6.98
CA VAL A 53 7.23 18.90 6.02
C VAL A 53 6.51 20.24 6.06
N SER A 54 6.02 20.69 4.91
CA SER A 54 5.24 21.92 4.78
C SER A 54 4.30 21.83 3.59
N GLU A 55 3.30 22.71 3.57
CA GLU A 55 2.35 22.85 2.47
C GLU A 55 3.06 23.02 1.12
N ASP A 56 4.09 23.90 1.07
CA ASP A 56 4.86 24.16 -0.16
C ASP A 56 5.64 22.93 -0.61
N LEU A 57 6.24 22.18 0.33
CA LEU A 57 6.93 20.94 0.01
C LEU A 57 5.95 19.93 -0.63
N ILE A 58 4.81 19.71 0.00
CA ILE A 58 3.82 18.74 -0.46
C ILE A 58 3.26 19.11 -1.83
N LYS A 59 2.91 20.38 -2.04
CA LYS A 59 2.45 20.88 -3.35
C LYS A 59 3.53 20.72 -4.42
N GLY A 60 4.80 21.04 -4.09
CA GLY A 60 5.92 20.85 -4.99
C GLY A 60 6.17 19.38 -5.37
N MET A 61 5.95 18.44 -4.44
CA MET A 61 6.02 17.01 -4.73
C MET A 61 4.88 16.55 -5.62
N ALA A 62 3.63 16.98 -5.32
CA ALA A 62 2.46 16.68 -6.15
C ALA A 62 2.65 17.16 -7.61
N ASP A 63 3.15 18.39 -7.78
CA ASP A 63 3.53 18.93 -9.08
C ASP A 63 4.56 18.05 -9.79
N THR A 64 5.56 17.58 -9.03
CA THR A 64 6.65 16.77 -9.60
C THR A 64 6.16 15.38 -9.99
N VAL A 65 5.27 14.77 -9.24
CA VAL A 65 4.63 13.50 -9.63
C VAL A 65 3.98 13.63 -11.02
N VAL A 66 3.33 14.76 -11.30
CA VAL A 66 2.75 15.02 -12.63
C VAL A 66 3.84 15.31 -13.68
N LYS A 67 4.76 16.24 -13.38
CA LYS A 67 5.75 16.74 -14.36
C LYS A 67 6.80 15.69 -14.75
N SER A 68 7.16 14.77 -13.85
CA SER A 68 8.15 13.72 -14.10
C SER A 68 7.63 12.54 -14.92
N GLY A 69 6.31 12.44 -15.15
CA GLY A 69 5.66 11.29 -15.78
C GLY A 69 5.32 10.16 -14.80
N MET A 70 5.59 10.31 -13.51
CA MET A 70 5.23 9.30 -12.50
C MET A 70 3.72 9.08 -12.44
N LYS A 71 2.89 10.15 -12.55
CA LYS A 71 1.43 10.00 -12.63
C LYS A 71 1.01 9.10 -13.79
N ASP A 72 1.60 9.28 -14.97
CA ASP A 72 1.31 8.46 -16.16
C ASP A 72 1.81 7.01 -16.02
N ALA A 73 2.74 6.78 -15.10
CA ALA A 73 3.24 5.46 -14.74
C ALA A 73 2.38 4.79 -13.65
N GLY A 74 1.41 5.51 -13.02
CA GLY A 74 0.47 4.96 -12.04
C GLY A 74 0.60 5.51 -10.62
N TYR A 75 1.57 6.38 -10.33
CA TYR A 75 1.73 7.01 -9.00
C TYR A 75 0.64 8.06 -8.80
N VAL A 76 -0.31 7.77 -7.96
CA VAL A 76 -1.47 8.66 -7.74
C VAL A 76 -1.59 9.19 -6.32
N TYR A 77 -1.02 8.51 -5.31
CA TYR A 77 -1.10 8.96 -3.93
C TYR A 77 0.03 9.93 -3.59
N VAL A 78 -0.31 11.02 -2.90
CA VAL A 78 0.63 11.95 -2.25
C VAL A 78 0.31 11.95 -0.77
N ASN A 79 1.17 11.30 0.02
CA ASN A 79 0.95 11.04 1.43
C ASN A 79 1.84 11.94 2.29
N ILE A 80 1.24 12.65 3.22
CA ILE A 80 1.96 13.36 4.29
C ILE A 80 2.08 12.42 5.47
N ASP A 81 3.30 12.08 5.85
CA ASP A 81 3.59 11.24 7.01
C ASP A 81 3.51 12.05 8.33
N ASP A 82 4.09 11.59 9.42
CA ASP A 82 4.04 12.21 10.75
C ASP A 82 4.47 13.70 10.74
N CYS A 83 4.14 14.42 11.79
CA CYS A 83 4.50 15.82 12.05
C CYS A 83 3.66 16.90 11.33
N TRP A 84 2.60 16.56 10.60
CA TRP A 84 1.69 17.58 10.08
C TRP A 84 0.77 18.17 11.16
N GLN A 85 0.44 17.39 12.21
CA GLN A 85 -0.41 17.77 13.32
C GLN A 85 0.40 18.33 14.50
N VAL A 86 -0.19 19.26 15.26
CA VAL A 86 0.50 19.92 16.38
C VAL A 86 -0.27 19.82 17.70
N SER A 87 -1.61 19.82 17.68
CA SER A 87 -2.44 19.82 18.88
C SER A 87 -3.85 19.30 18.57
N ARG A 88 -4.71 19.30 19.58
CA ARG A 88 -6.18 19.24 19.42
C ARG A 88 -6.79 20.55 19.92
N ASP A 89 -7.86 21.00 19.26
CA ASP A 89 -8.61 22.18 19.70
C ASP A 89 -9.50 21.89 20.93
N ALA A 90 -10.22 22.91 21.42
CA ALA A 90 -11.10 22.76 22.58
C ALA A 90 -12.26 21.77 22.37
N ASN A 91 -12.57 21.41 21.10
CA ASN A 91 -13.60 20.44 20.73
C ASN A 91 -13.00 19.06 20.49
N GLY A 92 -11.67 18.89 20.62
CA GLY A 92 -10.95 17.65 20.37
C GLY A 92 -10.54 17.43 18.92
N ASN A 93 -10.83 18.35 17.99
CA ASN A 93 -10.44 18.23 16.59
C ASN A 93 -8.92 18.31 16.45
N ILE A 94 -8.36 17.47 15.57
CA ILE A 94 -6.94 17.50 15.28
C ILE A 94 -6.57 18.78 14.50
N VAL A 95 -5.50 19.44 14.91
CA VAL A 95 -5.06 20.72 14.34
C VAL A 95 -3.75 20.52 13.59
N ALA A 96 -3.73 20.87 12.30
CA ALA A 96 -2.50 20.95 11.51
C ALA A 96 -1.59 22.07 12.05
N ASP A 97 -0.28 21.91 11.91
CA ASP A 97 0.69 22.94 12.29
C ASP A 97 0.46 24.21 11.44
N PRO A 98 0.00 25.32 12.04
CA PRO A 98 -0.33 26.52 11.27
C PRO A 98 0.89 27.23 10.68
N GLN A 99 2.10 26.94 11.15
CA GLN A 99 3.35 27.48 10.56
C GLN A 99 3.72 26.74 9.30
N HIS A 100 3.50 25.44 9.25
CA HIS A 100 3.86 24.59 8.12
C HIS A 100 2.71 24.40 7.13
N PHE A 101 1.46 24.47 7.61
CA PHE A 101 0.23 24.30 6.81
C PHE A 101 -0.73 25.48 7.04
N PRO A 102 -0.36 26.71 6.63
CA PRO A 102 -1.11 27.93 6.95
C PRO A 102 -2.53 27.97 6.39
N HIS A 103 -2.81 27.24 5.29
CA HIS A 103 -4.14 27.16 4.69
C HIS A 103 -4.92 25.91 5.13
N GLY A 104 -4.31 25.06 5.98
CA GLY A 104 -4.88 23.83 6.51
C GLY A 104 -4.91 22.65 5.53
N MET A 105 -5.21 21.47 6.07
CA MET A 105 -5.11 20.20 5.32
C MET A 105 -6.11 20.09 4.18
N LYS A 106 -7.30 20.73 4.32
CA LYS A 106 -8.27 20.74 3.22
C LYS A 106 -7.74 21.44 1.98
N ALA A 107 -7.05 22.58 2.14
CA ALA A 107 -6.48 23.31 1.00
C ALA A 107 -5.36 22.50 0.31
N VAL A 108 -4.59 21.72 1.07
CA VAL A 108 -3.59 20.79 0.52
C VAL A 108 -4.27 19.67 -0.25
N GLY A 109 -5.31 19.05 0.31
CA GLY A 109 -6.09 18.00 -0.34
C GLY A 109 -6.75 18.49 -1.63
N ASP A 110 -7.40 19.65 -1.60
CA ASP A 110 -8.02 20.26 -2.78
C ASP A 110 -6.98 20.52 -3.91
N TYR A 111 -5.77 20.96 -3.54
CA TYR A 111 -4.67 21.16 -4.49
C TYR A 111 -4.23 19.85 -5.14
N ILE A 112 -3.99 18.81 -4.33
CA ILE A 112 -3.60 17.48 -4.81
C ILE A 112 -4.67 16.92 -5.75
N HIS A 113 -5.95 17.03 -5.37
CA HIS A 113 -7.08 16.60 -6.21
C HIS A 113 -7.18 17.39 -7.52
N SER A 114 -6.86 18.69 -7.51
CA SER A 114 -6.87 19.51 -8.73
C SER A 114 -5.88 19.02 -9.79
N LEU A 115 -4.82 18.31 -9.36
CA LEU A 115 -3.85 17.64 -10.23
C LEU A 115 -4.30 16.23 -10.68
N GLY A 116 -5.49 15.78 -10.23
CA GLY A 116 -5.99 14.42 -10.45
C GLY A 116 -5.19 13.36 -9.70
N LEU A 117 -4.63 13.73 -8.56
CA LEU A 117 -3.93 12.86 -7.61
C LEU A 117 -4.82 12.58 -6.39
N LYS A 118 -4.40 11.70 -5.50
CA LYS A 118 -5.09 11.31 -4.27
C LYS A 118 -4.30 11.75 -3.06
N PHE A 119 -5.01 12.23 -2.04
CA PHE A 119 -4.42 12.78 -0.83
C PHE A 119 -4.39 11.77 0.30
N GLY A 120 -3.22 11.57 0.92
CA GLY A 120 -3.06 10.71 2.08
C GLY A 120 -2.49 11.45 3.28
N VAL A 121 -2.85 10.98 4.47
CA VAL A 121 -2.35 11.48 5.76
C VAL A 121 -1.89 10.32 6.65
N TYR A 122 -1.16 10.68 7.70
CA TYR A 122 -0.68 9.79 8.74
C TYR A 122 -1.40 10.09 10.06
N SER A 123 -1.65 9.05 10.84
CA SER A 123 -2.00 9.15 12.26
C SER A 123 -1.50 7.90 12.98
N ASP A 124 -1.91 7.72 14.25
CA ASP A 124 -1.41 6.66 15.12
C ASP A 124 -2.54 6.13 16.01
N ALA A 125 -2.54 4.83 16.27
CA ALA A 125 -3.52 4.18 17.14
C ALA A 125 -3.32 4.51 18.63
N GLY A 126 -2.14 5.01 18.99
CA GLY A 126 -1.82 5.39 20.36
C GLY A 126 -2.26 6.80 20.73
N SER A 127 -1.91 7.20 21.95
CA SER A 127 -2.19 8.55 22.46
C SER A 127 -1.32 9.63 21.81
N LYS A 128 -0.17 9.20 21.24
CA LYS A 128 0.76 10.05 20.48
C LYS A 128 1.31 9.28 19.29
N THR A 129 1.69 10.03 18.25
CA THR A 129 2.42 9.50 17.11
C THR A 129 3.86 9.12 17.49
N CYS A 130 4.58 8.48 16.58
CA CYS A 130 5.99 8.11 16.78
C CYS A 130 6.89 9.35 17.00
N ALA A 131 6.59 10.48 16.38
CA ALA A 131 7.25 11.77 16.62
C ALA A 131 6.66 12.57 17.81
N GLY A 132 5.78 11.95 18.61
CA GLY A 132 5.21 12.59 19.82
C GLY A 132 4.08 13.59 19.57
N ARG A 133 3.52 13.64 18.36
CA ARG A 133 2.36 14.46 18.00
C ARG A 133 1.07 13.83 18.54
N PRO A 134 -0.08 14.52 18.55
CA PRO A 134 -1.34 13.91 18.97
C PRO A 134 -1.70 12.70 18.13
N GLY A 135 -1.94 11.55 18.79
CA GLY A 135 -2.45 10.33 18.16
C GLY A 135 -3.98 10.28 18.13
N GLY A 136 -4.52 9.17 17.59
CA GLY A 136 -5.94 8.96 17.35
C GLY A 136 -6.70 8.33 18.51
N LEU A 137 -6.02 7.80 19.54
CA LEU A 137 -6.65 7.06 20.63
C LEU A 137 -7.81 7.86 21.29
N GLY A 138 -9.03 7.31 21.23
CA GLY A 138 -10.24 7.92 21.77
C GLY A 138 -10.84 9.03 20.89
N HIS A 139 -10.28 9.29 19.70
CA HIS A 139 -10.75 10.30 18.74
C HIS A 139 -11.02 9.73 17.35
N GLU A 140 -11.00 8.41 17.17
CA GLU A 140 -11.00 7.75 15.87
C GLU A 140 -12.16 8.20 14.97
N TYR A 141 -13.37 8.27 15.51
CA TYR A 141 -14.56 8.72 14.76
C TYR A 141 -14.52 10.20 14.43
N GLN A 142 -14.06 11.04 15.37
CA GLN A 142 -13.93 12.47 15.15
C GLN A 142 -12.87 12.77 14.08
N ASP A 143 -11.73 12.11 14.17
CA ASP A 143 -10.64 12.24 13.21
C ASP A 143 -11.06 11.74 11.81
N ALA A 144 -11.77 10.61 11.73
CA ALA A 144 -12.27 10.06 10.46
C ALA A 144 -13.23 11.03 9.75
N ILE A 145 -14.16 11.66 10.48
CA ILE A 145 -15.06 12.70 9.94
C ILE A 145 -14.24 13.88 9.41
N GLN A 146 -13.21 14.29 10.14
CA GLN A 146 -12.36 15.41 9.74
C GLN A 146 -11.51 15.05 8.53
N TYR A 147 -10.95 13.85 8.46
CA TYR A 147 -10.22 13.34 7.26
C TYR A 147 -11.13 13.30 6.03
N ALA A 148 -12.37 12.82 6.19
CA ALA A 148 -13.35 12.83 5.10
C ALA A 148 -13.67 14.26 4.62
N ALA A 149 -13.83 15.23 5.54
CA ALA A 149 -14.06 16.63 5.21
C ALA A 149 -12.87 17.30 4.50
N TRP A 150 -11.64 16.85 4.74
CA TRP A 150 -10.43 17.28 4.02
C TRP A 150 -10.24 16.59 2.69
N GLY A 151 -11.01 15.56 2.39
CA GLY A 151 -10.90 14.80 1.17
C GLY A 151 -9.76 13.76 1.20
N VAL A 152 -9.40 13.23 2.36
CA VAL A 152 -8.39 12.19 2.49
C VAL A 152 -8.82 10.91 1.77
N ASP A 153 -7.89 10.30 1.01
CA ASP A 153 -8.09 9.06 0.25
C ASP A 153 -7.29 7.88 0.82
N TYR A 154 -6.30 8.16 1.68
CA TYR A 154 -5.38 7.17 2.23
C TYR A 154 -5.00 7.56 3.65
N LEU A 155 -5.07 6.64 4.60
CA LEU A 155 -4.63 6.82 5.98
C LEU A 155 -3.56 5.76 6.30
N LYS A 156 -2.32 6.19 6.59
CA LYS A 156 -1.34 5.37 7.30
C LYS A 156 -1.62 5.51 8.79
N TYR A 157 -1.89 4.41 9.46
CA TYR A 157 -2.25 4.37 10.88
C TYR A 157 -1.23 3.54 11.64
N ASP A 158 -0.37 4.23 12.40
CA ASP A 158 0.79 3.66 13.06
C ASP A 158 0.48 3.10 14.45
N TRP A 159 1.49 2.59 15.16
CA TRP A 159 1.34 1.80 16.40
C TRP A 159 2.22 2.27 17.55
N CYS A 160 2.68 3.53 17.57
CA CYS A 160 3.46 4.11 18.64
C CYS A 160 2.59 4.47 19.86
N ASN A 161 3.16 4.46 21.06
CA ASN A 161 2.47 4.90 22.30
C ASN A 161 1.11 4.21 22.57
N THR A 162 0.97 2.96 22.17
CA THR A 162 -0.27 2.18 22.28
C THR A 162 -0.46 1.46 23.61
N THR A 163 0.58 1.37 24.46
CA THR A 163 0.55 0.74 25.80
C THR A 163 -0.03 -0.69 25.80
N THR A 164 -1.23 -0.89 26.35
CA THR A 164 -1.90 -2.20 26.50
C THR A 164 -3.01 -2.45 25.48
N GLN A 165 -3.05 -1.68 24.38
CA GLN A 165 -4.06 -1.85 23.34
C GLN A 165 -3.89 -3.18 22.59
N ASP A 166 -5.01 -3.76 22.16
CA ASP A 166 -5.03 -4.87 21.22
C ASP A 166 -4.98 -4.32 19.79
N ALA A 167 -4.02 -4.76 19.00
CA ALA A 167 -3.80 -4.24 17.64
C ALA A 167 -5.01 -4.49 16.74
N LYS A 168 -5.51 -5.74 16.69
CA LYS A 168 -6.66 -6.09 15.85
C LYS A 168 -7.88 -5.25 16.20
N ALA A 169 -8.19 -5.08 17.49
CA ALA A 169 -9.33 -4.27 17.93
C ALA A 169 -9.16 -2.79 17.58
N SER A 170 -7.96 -2.22 17.76
CA SER A 170 -7.68 -0.81 17.44
C SER A 170 -7.82 -0.53 15.94
N TYR A 171 -7.29 -1.40 15.08
CA TYR A 171 -7.43 -1.26 13.63
C TYR A 171 -8.86 -1.52 13.15
N ALA A 172 -9.62 -2.41 13.79
CA ALA A 172 -11.04 -2.58 13.51
C ALA A 172 -11.84 -1.31 13.89
N ASN A 173 -11.48 -0.64 15.00
CA ASN A 173 -12.13 0.59 15.43
C ASN A 173 -11.90 1.75 14.45
N ILE A 174 -10.66 2.00 14.04
CA ILE A 174 -10.39 3.05 13.05
C ILE A 174 -11.04 2.73 11.70
N ARG A 175 -11.06 1.45 11.24
CA ARG A 175 -11.77 1.06 10.02
C ARG A 175 -13.26 1.40 10.11
N ALA A 176 -13.91 1.02 11.21
CA ALA A 176 -15.33 1.35 11.44
C ALA A 176 -15.58 2.87 11.45
N ALA A 177 -14.67 3.64 12.04
CA ALA A 177 -14.75 5.10 12.04
C ALA A 177 -14.62 5.70 10.62
N LEU A 178 -13.66 5.18 9.82
CA LEU A 178 -13.48 5.60 8.42
C LEU A 178 -14.72 5.25 7.58
N ASP A 179 -15.30 4.07 7.75
CA ASP A 179 -16.53 3.67 7.04
C ASP A 179 -17.72 4.55 7.43
N ALA A 180 -17.86 4.87 8.73
CA ALA A 180 -18.91 5.77 9.24
C ALA A 180 -18.75 7.23 8.73
N SER A 181 -17.56 7.64 8.32
CA SER A 181 -17.33 8.95 7.70
C SER A 181 -17.97 9.11 6.32
N GLY A 182 -18.35 8.00 5.67
CA GLY A 182 -18.96 7.97 4.35
C GLY A 182 -17.98 8.18 3.19
N ARG A 183 -16.67 8.38 3.45
CA ARG A 183 -15.64 8.51 2.41
C ARG A 183 -14.83 7.23 2.26
N PRO A 184 -14.59 6.73 1.02
CA PRO A 184 -13.73 5.59 0.78
C PRO A 184 -12.26 5.96 1.02
N ILE A 185 -11.69 5.53 2.15
CA ILE A 185 -10.31 5.81 2.54
C ILE A 185 -9.55 4.49 2.64
N VAL A 186 -8.44 4.37 1.90
CA VAL A 186 -7.50 3.25 2.03
C VAL A 186 -6.91 3.24 3.42
N LEU A 187 -6.98 2.11 4.11
CA LEU A 187 -6.36 1.93 5.43
C LEU A 187 -5.06 1.14 5.29
N SER A 188 -3.95 1.79 5.63
CA SER A 188 -2.62 1.21 5.75
C SER A 188 -2.32 0.96 7.23
N ILE A 189 -2.28 -0.31 7.62
CA ILE A 189 -1.93 -0.79 8.96
C ILE A 189 -0.42 -0.73 9.12
N CYS A 190 0.08 -0.07 10.17
CA CYS A 190 1.51 0.08 10.39
C CYS A 190 1.90 -0.30 11.83
N GLU A 191 2.01 -1.62 12.11
CA GLU A 191 2.46 -2.13 13.41
C GLU A 191 3.74 -3.00 13.29
N TRP A 192 4.46 -2.83 12.17
CA TRP A 192 5.78 -3.43 11.87
C TRP A 192 5.82 -4.96 11.92
N GLY A 193 4.69 -5.65 11.69
CA GLY A 193 4.58 -7.10 11.72
C GLY A 193 4.53 -7.72 13.12
N LYS A 194 4.48 -6.92 14.19
CA LYS A 194 4.59 -7.40 15.59
C LYS A 194 3.48 -8.34 15.99
N SER A 195 2.25 -8.09 15.58
CA SER A 195 1.09 -8.94 15.89
C SER A 195 0.65 -9.79 14.70
N GLN A 196 1.52 -9.96 13.69
CA GLN A 196 1.26 -10.75 12.49
C GLN A 196 0.01 -10.25 11.72
N PRO A 197 0.00 -8.99 11.26
CA PRO A 197 -1.18 -8.36 10.65
C PRO A 197 -1.66 -9.06 9.39
N TRP A 198 -0.82 -9.84 8.72
CA TRP A 198 -1.21 -10.70 7.59
C TRP A 198 -2.27 -11.74 7.95
N LEU A 199 -2.40 -12.13 9.24
CA LEU A 199 -3.39 -13.10 9.69
C LEU A 199 -4.78 -12.49 9.90
N TRP A 200 -4.88 -11.20 10.18
CA TRP A 200 -6.14 -10.54 10.57
C TRP A 200 -6.40 -9.21 9.85
N GLY A 201 -5.40 -8.59 9.22
CA GLY A 201 -5.53 -7.27 8.61
C GLY A 201 -6.64 -7.17 7.57
N LYS A 202 -6.80 -8.20 6.74
CA LYS A 202 -7.92 -8.31 5.80
C LYS A 202 -9.28 -8.35 6.51
N GLU A 203 -9.38 -9.09 7.60
CA GLU A 203 -10.64 -9.24 8.36
C GLU A 203 -11.12 -7.91 8.94
N VAL A 204 -10.20 -7.08 9.41
CA VAL A 204 -10.52 -5.75 9.94
C VAL A 204 -10.68 -4.67 8.85
N GLY A 205 -10.58 -5.04 7.57
CA GLY A 205 -10.73 -4.12 6.45
C GLY A 205 -9.49 -3.27 6.14
N GLY A 206 -8.30 -3.70 6.58
CA GLY A 206 -7.02 -3.16 6.15
C GLY A 206 -6.76 -3.46 4.68
N ASN A 207 -6.32 -2.45 3.92
CA ASN A 207 -6.01 -2.59 2.50
C ASN A 207 -4.54 -2.94 2.25
N LEU A 208 -3.67 -2.63 3.19
CA LEU A 208 -2.29 -3.07 3.24
C LEU A 208 -1.81 -3.05 4.69
N TRP A 209 -0.75 -3.77 4.97
CA TRP A 209 -0.18 -3.85 6.31
C TRP A 209 1.34 -4.02 6.27
N ARG A 210 2.04 -3.20 7.05
CA ARG A 210 3.47 -3.34 7.27
C ARG A 210 3.75 -4.69 7.87
N ALA A 211 4.46 -5.53 7.14
CA ALA A 211 4.81 -6.87 7.56
C ALA A 211 6.21 -6.94 8.19
N THR A 212 6.99 -5.86 8.09
CA THR A 212 8.38 -5.77 8.53
C THR A 212 8.62 -4.49 9.34
N GLY A 213 9.73 -4.42 10.06
CA GLY A 213 10.27 -3.17 10.60
C GLY A 213 10.67 -2.22 9.47
N ASP A 214 11.03 -0.97 9.86
CA ASP A 214 11.29 0.11 8.89
C ASP A 214 12.46 -0.18 7.95
N ILE A 215 12.29 0.22 6.68
CA ILE A 215 13.36 0.18 5.70
C ILE A 215 14.33 1.35 5.90
N ASN A 216 15.59 1.12 5.56
CA ASN A 216 16.59 2.18 5.37
C ASN A 216 17.25 2.04 4.01
N ASP A 217 17.78 3.15 3.51
CA ASP A 217 18.46 3.24 2.23
C ASP A 217 19.81 2.49 2.26
N ARG A 218 19.73 1.15 2.31
CA ARG A 218 20.87 0.24 2.28
C ARG A 218 20.49 -1.12 1.70
N TRP A 219 21.44 -1.78 1.07
CA TRP A 219 21.23 -3.08 0.45
C TRP A 219 20.92 -4.19 1.46
N GLY A 220 21.73 -4.33 2.48
CA GLY A 220 21.59 -5.43 3.45
C GLY A 220 21.70 -4.99 4.90
N GLY A 221 21.60 -5.99 5.77
CA GLY A 221 21.71 -5.81 7.21
C GLY A 221 20.41 -5.44 7.91
N GLN A 222 20.44 -5.65 9.22
CA GLN A 222 19.36 -5.30 10.13
C GLN A 222 19.98 -4.72 11.41
N GLU A 223 19.45 -3.61 11.88
CA GLU A 223 19.87 -2.95 13.11
C GLU A 223 18.69 -2.79 14.04
N LYS A 224 18.83 -3.19 15.30
CA LYS A 224 17.82 -2.92 16.31
C LYS A 224 17.82 -1.44 16.67
N TRP A 225 16.63 -0.89 16.86
CA TRP A 225 16.50 0.44 17.43
C TRP A 225 17.06 0.48 18.84
N LYS A 226 17.51 1.65 19.30
CA LYS A 226 18.14 1.81 20.60
C LYS A 226 17.26 1.37 21.78
N ASP A 227 15.94 1.51 21.63
CA ASP A 227 14.95 1.06 22.62
C ASP A 227 14.58 -0.43 22.50
N GLY A 228 15.12 -1.13 21.48
CA GLY A 228 14.85 -2.53 21.24
C GLY A 228 13.44 -2.87 20.74
N SER A 229 12.63 -1.87 20.46
CA SER A 229 11.20 -2.07 20.11
C SER A 229 11.00 -2.66 18.70
N CYS A 230 11.84 -2.32 17.76
CA CYS A 230 11.84 -2.83 16.39
C CYS A 230 13.23 -2.74 15.77
N CYS A 231 13.29 -2.87 14.49
CA CYS A 231 14.52 -2.88 13.72
C CYS A 231 14.40 -2.06 12.44
N SER A 232 15.54 -1.56 12.03
CA SER A 232 15.80 -0.90 10.78
C SER A 232 16.43 -1.90 9.82
N ASN A 233 15.87 -2.04 8.62
CA ASN A 233 16.21 -3.11 7.69
C ASN A 233 16.77 -2.57 6.38
N GLY A 234 17.76 -3.28 5.82
CA GLY A 234 18.09 -3.16 4.41
C GLY A 234 17.17 -4.02 3.54
N VAL A 235 17.21 -3.79 2.23
CA VAL A 235 16.36 -4.46 1.23
C VAL A 235 16.38 -5.97 1.39
N THR A 236 17.57 -6.59 1.51
CA THR A 236 17.68 -8.07 1.58
C THR A 236 17.12 -8.67 2.87
N ALA A 237 17.14 -7.94 3.98
CA ALA A 237 16.54 -8.38 5.22
C ALA A 237 15.00 -8.36 5.15
N ILE A 238 14.46 -7.37 4.44
CA ILE A 238 13.00 -7.25 4.23
C ILE A 238 12.49 -8.38 3.34
N ILE A 239 13.12 -8.65 2.19
CA ILE A 239 12.64 -9.72 1.29
C ILE A 239 12.71 -11.11 1.93
N ASP A 240 13.64 -11.33 2.88
CA ASP A 240 13.68 -12.58 3.64
C ASP A 240 12.50 -12.72 4.61
N GLN A 241 12.02 -11.60 5.18
CA GLN A 241 10.83 -11.56 6.03
C GLN A 241 9.54 -11.70 5.20
N GLU A 242 9.50 -11.12 4.00
CA GLU A 242 8.35 -11.17 3.08
C GLU A 242 8.17 -12.52 2.38
N ALA A 243 9.26 -13.26 2.14
CA ALA A 243 9.25 -14.51 1.38
C ALA A 243 8.18 -15.53 1.83
N PRO A 244 7.95 -15.78 3.13
CA PRO A 244 6.93 -16.72 3.58
C PRO A 244 5.49 -16.18 3.52
N LEU A 245 5.28 -14.89 3.22
CA LEU A 245 3.99 -14.21 3.36
C LEU A 245 3.17 -14.18 2.06
N TYR A 246 3.65 -14.74 0.98
CA TYR A 246 3.06 -14.63 -0.36
C TYR A 246 1.58 -15.02 -0.46
N SER A 247 1.11 -15.93 0.38
CA SER A 247 -0.28 -16.41 0.36
C SER A 247 -1.30 -15.46 1.02
N TYR A 248 -0.83 -14.43 1.72
CA TYR A 248 -1.71 -13.52 2.45
C TYR A 248 -2.09 -12.27 1.65
N ALA A 249 -1.29 -11.92 0.62
CA ALA A 249 -1.58 -10.79 -0.26
C ALA A 249 -2.57 -11.16 -1.37
N GLY A 250 -3.36 -10.18 -1.80
CA GLY A 250 -4.30 -10.30 -2.90
C GLY A 250 -5.06 -9.00 -3.17
N PRO A 251 -5.94 -8.97 -4.20
CA PRO A 251 -6.68 -7.77 -4.55
C PRO A 251 -7.41 -7.16 -3.35
N GLY A 252 -7.12 -5.88 -3.08
CA GLY A 252 -7.69 -5.13 -1.97
C GLY A 252 -6.97 -5.29 -0.63
N HIS A 253 -5.92 -6.14 -0.55
CA HIS A 253 -5.19 -6.40 0.69
C HIS A 253 -3.76 -6.89 0.40
N TRP A 254 -2.74 -6.13 0.83
CA TRP A 254 -1.36 -6.32 0.43
C TRP A 254 -0.40 -6.39 1.61
N ASN A 255 0.60 -7.28 1.53
CA ASN A 255 1.77 -7.18 2.38
C ASN A 255 2.56 -5.92 1.99
N ASP A 256 3.00 -5.17 2.98
CA ASP A 256 3.72 -3.92 2.79
C ASP A 256 5.13 -4.04 3.37
N PRO A 257 6.14 -4.21 2.51
CA PRO A 257 7.54 -4.28 2.93
C PRO A 257 8.16 -2.93 3.26
N ASP A 258 7.34 -1.87 3.35
CA ASP A 258 7.72 -0.48 3.49
C ASP A 258 8.04 0.22 2.14
N MET A 259 8.36 1.50 2.22
CA MET A 259 8.53 2.40 1.10
C MET A 259 9.72 2.05 0.20
N LEU A 260 9.71 2.65 -1.00
CA LEU A 260 10.85 2.61 -1.91
C LEU A 260 11.91 3.65 -1.47
N GLU A 261 13.13 3.20 -1.24
CA GLU A 261 14.31 4.05 -0.98
C GLU A 261 15.02 4.51 -2.26
N VAL A 262 14.46 4.21 -3.42
CA VAL A 262 15.06 4.48 -4.74
C VAL A 262 15.37 5.95 -4.92
N GLY A 263 16.69 6.29 -4.96
CA GLY A 263 17.18 7.64 -5.16
C GLY A 263 17.49 8.43 -3.89
N ASN A 264 17.44 7.83 -2.71
CA ASN A 264 17.82 8.50 -1.46
C ASN A 264 19.33 8.65 -1.25
N GLY A 265 20.17 7.86 -1.94
CA GLY A 265 21.62 8.05 -2.05
C GLY A 265 22.49 7.07 -1.26
N GLY A 266 21.90 6.12 -0.51
CA GLY A 266 22.60 5.11 0.27
C GLY A 266 22.91 3.82 -0.48
N MET A 267 22.32 3.62 -1.66
CA MET A 267 22.51 2.46 -2.52
C MET A 267 22.99 2.88 -3.92
N THR A 268 23.58 1.93 -4.65
CA THR A 268 23.94 2.08 -6.07
C THR A 268 22.72 1.98 -6.98
N ASP A 269 22.82 2.44 -8.23
CA ASP A 269 21.72 2.31 -9.21
C ASP A 269 21.39 0.84 -9.53
N VAL A 270 22.35 -0.07 -9.42
CA VAL A 270 22.12 -1.51 -9.53
C VAL A 270 21.26 -2.00 -8.39
N GLU A 271 21.56 -1.63 -7.16
CA GLU A 271 20.79 -2.00 -5.97
C GLU A 271 19.40 -1.36 -5.98
N TYR A 272 19.26 -0.10 -6.42
CA TYR A 272 17.94 0.53 -6.60
C TYR A 272 17.08 -0.18 -7.63
N ARG A 273 17.67 -0.63 -8.75
CA ARG A 273 16.96 -1.44 -9.74
C ARG A 273 16.53 -2.78 -9.15
N SER A 274 17.38 -3.40 -8.35
CA SER A 274 17.08 -4.65 -7.65
C SER A 274 15.97 -4.46 -6.63
N HIS A 275 16.04 -3.40 -5.82
CA HIS A 275 15.01 -3.02 -4.87
C HIS A 275 13.64 -2.85 -5.55
N PHE A 276 13.57 -2.06 -6.62
CA PHE A 276 12.33 -1.82 -7.37
C PHE A 276 11.77 -3.10 -7.99
N SER A 277 12.63 -3.95 -8.56
CA SER A 277 12.23 -5.25 -9.13
C SER A 277 11.67 -6.20 -8.09
N LEU A 278 12.26 -6.21 -6.89
CA LEU A 278 11.83 -7.04 -5.77
C LEU A 278 10.48 -6.57 -5.23
N TRP A 279 10.26 -5.26 -5.06
CA TRP A 279 8.93 -4.75 -4.70
C TRP A 279 7.88 -5.08 -5.76
N ALA A 280 8.22 -4.95 -7.03
CA ALA A 280 7.29 -5.28 -8.11
C ALA A 280 6.94 -6.78 -8.18
N ILE A 281 7.90 -7.68 -7.96
CA ILE A 281 7.59 -9.11 -7.92
C ILE A 281 6.78 -9.48 -6.67
N LEU A 282 6.99 -8.78 -5.54
CA LEU A 282 6.23 -8.96 -4.31
C LEU A 282 4.78 -8.42 -4.40
N ALA A 283 4.41 -7.72 -5.47
CA ALA A 283 3.15 -6.97 -5.54
C ALA A 283 2.98 -6.03 -4.33
N ALA A 284 4.06 -5.35 -3.98
CA ALA A 284 4.15 -4.45 -2.84
C ALA A 284 3.64 -3.04 -3.20
N PRO A 285 3.13 -2.28 -2.25
CA PRO A 285 2.87 -0.86 -2.48
C PRO A 285 4.12 -0.15 -3.01
N LEU A 286 4.04 0.48 -4.19
CA LEU A 286 5.14 1.25 -4.77
C LEU A 286 5.05 2.71 -4.31
N ILE A 287 5.42 2.97 -3.06
CA ILE A 287 5.40 4.29 -2.45
C ILE A 287 6.83 4.85 -2.40
N ALA A 288 7.14 5.83 -3.26
CA ALA A 288 8.45 6.47 -3.30
C ALA A 288 8.70 7.35 -2.07
N GLY A 289 9.90 7.27 -1.49
CA GLY A 289 10.30 8.00 -0.28
C GLY A 289 11.38 9.05 -0.50
N ASN A 290 11.75 9.35 -1.76
CA ASN A 290 12.85 10.27 -2.10
C ASN A 290 12.37 11.71 -2.41
N ASP A 291 13.31 12.64 -2.58
CA ASP A 291 13.03 14.00 -3.10
C ASP A 291 12.87 13.96 -4.63
N LEU A 292 11.63 13.97 -5.09
CA LEU A 292 11.29 13.86 -6.51
C LEU A 292 11.76 15.07 -7.33
N ARG A 293 11.94 16.25 -6.71
CA ARG A 293 12.27 17.52 -7.39
C ARG A 293 13.67 17.51 -7.99
N ASN A 294 14.57 16.73 -7.40
CA ASN A 294 15.97 16.63 -7.79
C ASN A 294 16.36 15.23 -8.28
N MET A 295 15.38 14.49 -8.79
CA MET A 295 15.55 13.10 -9.23
C MET A 295 16.45 13.04 -10.48
N ARG A 296 17.52 12.23 -10.42
CA ARG A 296 18.37 11.94 -11.58
C ARG A 296 17.59 11.16 -12.63
N PRO A 297 17.94 11.27 -13.94
CA PRO A 297 17.26 10.52 -15.01
C PRO A 297 17.22 9.01 -14.74
N GLU A 298 18.31 8.40 -14.26
CA GLU A 298 18.42 6.97 -13.96
C GLU A 298 17.40 6.53 -12.88
N ILE A 299 17.21 7.36 -11.86
CA ILE A 299 16.24 7.11 -10.79
C ILE A 299 14.81 7.21 -11.33
N ARG A 300 14.53 8.25 -12.12
CA ARG A 300 13.23 8.40 -12.78
C ARG A 300 12.94 7.19 -13.68
N ASP A 301 13.93 6.74 -14.48
CA ASP A 301 13.75 5.61 -15.38
C ASP A 301 13.50 4.30 -14.62
N ILE A 302 14.09 4.13 -13.42
CA ILE A 302 13.77 3.02 -12.52
C ILE A 302 12.31 3.13 -12.06
N LEU A 303 11.91 4.27 -11.48
CA LEU A 303 10.58 4.46 -10.89
C LEU A 303 9.44 4.46 -11.93
N THR A 304 9.73 4.70 -13.20
CA THR A 304 8.72 4.81 -14.26
C THR A 304 8.79 3.69 -15.31
N ASN A 305 9.54 2.60 -15.06
CA ASN A 305 9.57 1.45 -15.97
C ASN A 305 8.21 0.76 -16.01
N LYS A 306 7.47 0.99 -17.09
CA LYS A 306 6.09 0.50 -17.24
C LYS A 306 5.98 -1.02 -17.30
N GLU A 307 7.00 -1.73 -17.81
CA GLU A 307 6.96 -3.19 -17.89
C GLU A 307 7.15 -3.82 -16.50
N VAL A 308 8.03 -3.26 -15.69
CA VAL A 308 8.21 -3.69 -14.29
C VAL A 308 6.99 -3.33 -13.44
N ILE A 309 6.45 -2.12 -13.60
CA ILE A 309 5.21 -1.70 -12.94
C ILE A 309 4.02 -2.59 -13.33
N ALA A 310 3.92 -3.01 -14.60
CA ALA A 310 2.85 -3.90 -15.04
C ALA A 310 2.89 -5.28 -14.35
N VAL A 311 4.08 -5.74 -13.94
CA VAL A 311 4.19 -6.95 -13.10
C VAL A 311 3.63 -6.71 -11.71
N ASP A 312 3.94 -5.57 -11.10
CA ASP A 312 3.40 -5.19 -9.79
C ASP A 312 1.87 -5.08 -9.82
N GLN A 313 1.36 -4.36 -10.81
CA GLN A 313 -0.04 -4.01 -10.98
C GLN A 313 -0.88 -5.10 -11.69
N ASP A 314 -0.34 -6.32 -11.87
CA ASP A 314 -1.08 -7.40 -12.52
C ASP A 314 -2.37 -7.76 -11.77
N ALA A 315 -3.47 -7.84 -12.49
CA ALA A 315 -4.81 -7.97 -11.94
C ALA A 315 -5.10 -9.32 -11.25
N VAL A 316 -4.24 -10.34 -11.40
CA VAL A 316 -4.33 -11.56 -10.57
C VAL A 316 -4.01 -11.24 -9.11
N GLY A 317 -3.17 -10.22 -8.87
CA GLY A 317 -2.86 -9.72 -7.54
C GLY A 317 -2.11 -10.73 -6.66
N ARG A 318 -1.21 -11.51 -7.25
CA ARG A 318 -0.39 -12.46 -6.48
C ARG A 318 0.94 -11.84 -6.10
N GLN A 319 1.35 -12.06 -4.87
CA GLN A 319 2.74 -11.83 -4.45
C GLN A 319 3.64 -12.93 -5.04
N GLY A 320 4.85 -12.57 -5.44
CA GLY A 320 5.84 -13.53 -5.93
C GLY A 320 6.40 -14.39 -4.83
N GLU A 321 6.74 -15.61 -5.20
CA GLU A 321 7.35 -16.62 -4.34
C GLU A 321 8.84 -16.75 -4.66
N ARG A 322 9.67 -16.98 -3.65
CA ARG A 322 11.06 -17.40 -3.85
C ARG A 322 11.08 -18.88 -4.18
N VAL A 323 11.08 -19.20 -5.49
CA VAL A 323 10.94 -20.57 -6.00
C VAL A 323 12.25 -21.37 -5.98
N ALA A 324 13.40 -20.66 -5.98
CA ALA A 324 14.70 -21.31 -5.81
C ALA A 324 15.68 -20.40 -5.06
N LYS A 325 16.57 -21.03 -4.26
CA LYS A 325 17.67 -20.36 -3.55
C LYS A 325 18.88 -21.28 -3.48
N ASN A 326 20.04 -20.76 -3.91
CA ASN A 326 21.33 -21.44 -3.80
C ASN A 326 22.39 -20.42 -3.35
N GLY A 327 22.68 -20.41 -2.03
CA GLY A 327 23.52 -19.40 -1.42
C GLY A 327 22.93 -17.98 -1.62
N ASP A 328 23.69 -17.14 -2.31
CA ASP A 328 23.30 -15.75 -2.62
C ASP A 328 22.48 -15.61 -3.91
N LEU A 329 22.25 -16.70 -4.62
CA LEU A 329 21.48 -16.70 -5.87
C LEU A 329 20.04 -17.12 -5.60
N GLU A 330 19.10 -16.30 -6.03
CA GLU A 330 17.67 -16.52 -5.81
C GLU A 330 16.87 -16.38 -7.11
N VAL A 331 15.81 -17.18 -7.23
CA VAL A 331 14.79 -17.05 -8.29
C VAL A 331 13.46 -16.78 -7.62
N TRP A 332 12.85 -15.68 -8.01
CA TRP A 332 11.51 -15.31 -7.58
C TRP A 332 10.57 -15.35 -8.78
N ALA A 333 9.35 -15.83 -8.58
CA ALA A 333 8.37 -15.93 -9.65
C ALA A 333 6.94 -15.70 -9.17
N LYS A 334 6.10 -15.14 -10.06
CA LYS A 334 4.64 -15.09 -9.87
C LYS A 334 3.91 -15.30 -11.19
N GLN A 335 2.72 -15.86 -11.09
CA GLN A 335 1.81 -15.99 -12.23
C GLN A 335 1.19 -14.64 -12.56
N LEU A 336 1.13 -14.30 -13.85
CA LEU A 336 0.44 -13.14 -14.39
C LEU A 336 -0.91 -13.53 -15.02
N LYS A 337 -1.78 -12.54 -15.21
CA LYS A 337 -3.13 -12.72 -15.73
C LYS A 337 -3.17 -13.38 -17.11
N ASP A 338 -2.18 -13.16 -17.96
CA ASP A 338 -2.10 -13.74 -19.31
C ASP A 338 -1.55 -15.17 -19.33
N GLY A 339 -1.31 -15.77 -18.17
CA GLY A 339 -0.75 -17.13 -18.02
C GLY A 339 0.77 -17.19 -18.03
N SER A 340 1.46 -16.08 -18.34
CA SER A 340 2.92 -16.01 -18.24
C SER A 340 3.40 -16.01 -16.78
N ARG A 341 4.73 -16.10 -16.60
CA ARG A 341 5.39 -15.89 -15.31
C ARG A 341 6.25 -14.66 -15.38
N ALA A 342 6.10 -13.76 -14.39
CA ALA A 342 7.15 -12.81 -14.09
C ALA A 342 8.21 -13.52 -13.25
N VAL A 343 9.48 -13.27 -13.56
CA VAL A 343 10.63 -13.92 -12.92
C VAL A 343 11.69 -12.88 -12.59
N VAL A 344 12.22 -12.92 -11.37
CA VAL A 344 13.41 -12.15 -10.97
C VAL A 344 14.54 -13.13 -10.67
N LEU A 345 15.63 -13.01 -11.41
CA LEU A 345 16.91 -13.65 -11.14
C LEU A 345 17.74 -12.68 -10.31
N LEU A 346 17.98 -12.99 -9.04
CA LEU A 346 18.68 -12.14 -8.08
C LEU A 346 20.04 -12.73 -7.73
N ASN A 347 21.05 -11.88 -7.73
CA ASN A 347 22.37 -12.17 -7.18
C ASN A 347 22.66 -11.25 -6.00
N ARG A 348 22.65 -11.78 -4.79
CA ARG A 348 22.95 -11.02 -3.54
C ARG A 348 24.45 -10.96 -3.24
N GLY A 349 25.26 -11.75 -3.98
CA GLY A 349 26.69 -11.89 -3.77
C GLY A 349 27.51 -10.71 -4.33
N ALA A 350 28.78 -10.65 -3.92
CA ALA A 350 29.70 -9.56 -4.24
C ALA A 350 30.35 -9.67 -5.64
N ALA A 351 30.10 -10.72 -6.40
CA ALA A 351 30.63 -10.93 -7.74
C ALA A 351 29.53 -11.32 -8.71
N GLU A 352 29.73 -11.02 -10.01
CA GLU A 352 28.85 -11.50 -11.06
C GLU A 352 28.75 -13.04 -11.07
N GLN A 353 27.55 -13.57 -11.19
CA GLN A 353 27.25 -15.00 -11.18
C GLN A 353 26.22 -15.38 -12.23
N GLN A 354 26.30 -16.63 -12.72
CA GLN A 354 25.24 -17.20 -13.55
C GLN A 354 24.05 -17.61 -12.68
N VAL A 355 22.87 -17.05 -12.98
CA VAL A 355 21.62 -17.42 -12.33
C VAL A 355 20.70 -18.07 -13.35
N SER A 356 20.01 -19.13 -12.96
CA SER A 356 19.13 -19.90 -13.84
C SER A 356 17.75 -20.05 -13.23
N ALA A 357 16.70 -19.84 -14.02
CA ALA A 357 15.35 -20.29 -13.73
C ALA A 357 15.02 -21.52 -14.59
N THR A 358 14.69 -22.63 -13.97
CA THR A 358 14.21 -23.82 -14.68
C THR A 358 12.70 -23.71 -14.90
N TRP A 359 12.18 -24.38 -15.93
CA TRP A 359 10.74 -24.41 -16.17
C TRP A 359 10.00 -25.14 -15.03
N GLU A 360 10.67 -26.08 -14.38
CA GLU A 360 10.15 -26.76 -13.19
C GLU A 360 9.93 -25.80 -12.02
N ASP A 361 10.89 -24.91 -11.74
CA ASP A 361 10.75 -23.84 -10.72
C ASP A 361 9.55 -22.93 -11.00
N LEU A 362 9.23 -22.73 -12.30
CA LEU A 362 8.12 -21.89 -12.75
C LEU A 362 6.78 -22.63 -12.85
N GLY A 363 6.75 -23.93 -12.55
CA GLY A 363 5.56 -24.77 -12.70
C GLY A 363 5.20 -25.07 -14.16
N TYR A 364 6.20 -25.07 -15.06
CA TYR A 364 6.06 -25.43 -16.46
C TYR A 364 6.71 -26.78 -16.78
N PRO A 365 6.20 -27.53 -17.79
CA PRO A 365 6.89 -28.74 -18.23
C PRO A 365 8.24 -28.39 -18.87
N ASN A 366 9.27 -29.20 -18.59
CA ASN A 366 10.62 -29.00 -19.13
C ASN A 366 10.71 -29.01 -20.66
N SER A 367 9.76 -29.65 -21.34
CA SER A 367 9.67 -29.66 -22.80
C SER A 367 9.07 -28.40 -23.41
N LEU A 368 8.52 -27.49 -22.58
CA LEU A 368 7.93 -26.26 -23.07
C LEU A 368 8.98 -25.37 -23.75
N ASN A 369 8.65 -24.86 -24.93
CA ASN A 369 9.44 -23.85 -25.64
C ASN A 369 8.83 -22.46 -25.41
N ALA A 370 9.28 -21.78 -24.35
CA ALA A 370 8.70 -20.53 -23.89
C ALA A 370 9.46 -19.29 -24.40
N SER A 371 8.72 -18.24 -24.70
CA SER A 371 9.28 -16.93 -25.07
C SER A 371 9.75 -16.20 -23.81
N VAL A 372 10.91 -15.57 -23.85
CA VAL A 372 11.51 -14.82 -22.74
C VAL A 372 11.72 -13.36 -23.16
N ARG A 373 11.29 -12.42 -22.33
CA ARG A 373 11.48 -10.97 -22.51
C ARG A 373 12.15 -10.36 -21.28
N ASP A 374 13.17 -9.56 -21.50
CA ASP A 374 13.82 -8.73 -20.46
C ASP A 374 13.05 -7.41 -20.31
N LEU A 375 12.56 -7.15 -19.09
CA LEU A 375 11.71 -5.99 -18.78
C LEU A 375 12.51 -4.72 -18.54
N TRP A 376 13.80 -4.82 -18.22
CA TRP A 376 14.69 -3.68 -18.07
C TRP A 376 15.30 -3.22 -19.38
N GLN A 377 15.63 -4.20 -20.25
CA GLN A 377 16.16 -3.91 -21.58
C GLN A 377 15.06 -3.68 -22.63
N HIS A 378 13.79 -3.92 -22.27
CA HIS A 378 12.63 -3.87 -23.18
C HIS A 378 12.82 -4.76 -24.41
N LYS A 379 13.46 -5.94 -24.23
CA LYS A 379 13.95 -6.78 -25.31
C LYS A 379 13.43 -8.20 -25.23
N ASP A 380 12.94 -8.69 -26.37
CA ASP A 380 12.65 -10.10 -26.54
C ASP A 380 13.97 -10.88 -26.74
N LEU A 381 14.22 -11.85 -25.87
CA LEU A 381 15.45 -12.64 -25.87
C LEU A 381 15.33 -13.91 -26.73
N GLY A 382 14.14 -14.24 -27.21
CA GLY A 382 13.87 -15.44 -28.00
C GLY A 382 13.15 -16.53 -27.22
N LYS A 383 13.22 -17.76 -27.73
CA LYS A 383 12.57 -18.94 -27.14
C LYS A 383 13.60 -19.89 -26.53
N PHE A 384 13.25 -20.44 -25.38
CA PHE A 384 14.11 -21.35 -24.61
C PHE A 384 13.31 -22.59 -24.18
N THR A 385 14.00 -23.72 -24.04
CA THR A 385 13.40 -24.97 -23.58
C THR A 385 14.08 -25.41 -22.29
N GLY A 386 13.31 -25.80 -21.29
CA GLY A 386 13.78 -26.34 -20.01
C GLY A 386 14.26 -25.30 -19.01
N LYS A 387 14.98 -24.26 -19.44
CA LYS A 387 15.49 -23.20 -18.56
C LYS A 387 15.92 -21.95 -19.31
N PHE A 388 16.05 -20.85 -18.59
CA PHE A 388 16.77 -19.66 -19.00
C PHE A 388 17.92 -19.39 -18.02
N SER A 389 19.09 -18.99 -18.52
CA SER A 389 20.27 -18.69 -17.71
C SER A 389 20.97 -17.44 -18.23
N THR A 390 21.42 -16.57 -17.31
CA THR A 390 22.16 -15.37 -17.67
C THR A 390 23.11 -14.96 -16.56
N ALA A 391 24.14 -14.16 -16.90
CA ALA A 391 24.99 -13.51 -15.91
C ALA A 391 24.19 -12.40 -15.21
N VAL A 392 24.29 -12.33 -13.88
CA VAL A 392 23.69 -11.29 -13.04
C VAL A 392 24.78 -10.63 -12.22
N ALA A 393 24.93 -9.32 -12.36
CA ALA A 393 25.92 -8.55 -11.65
C ALA A 393 25.81 -8.67 -10.13
N SER A 394 26.87 -8.31 -9.39
CA SER A 394 26.81 -8.18 -7.93
C SER A 394 25.66 -7.28 -7.50
N HIS A 395 24.86 -7.73 -6.53
CA HIS A 395 23.64 -7.09 -6.00
C HIS A 395 22.58 -6.79 -7.07
N GLY A 396 22.74 -7.38 -8.27
CA GLY A 396 21.89 -7.12 -9.43
C GLY A 396 20.71 -8.06 -9.56
N VAL A 397 19.82 -7.68 -10.46
CA VAL A 397 18.70 -8.53 -10.94
C VAL A 397 18.64 -8.55 -12.46
N VAL A 398 18.07 -9.62 -12.98
CA VAL A 398 17.45 -9.65 -14.31
C VAL A 398 15.98 -9.99 -14.12
N MET A 399 15.09 -9.13 -14.61
CA MET A 399 13.65 -9.30 -14.49
C MET A 399 13.03 -9.62 -15.84
N LEU A 400 12.29 -10.70 -15.88
CA LEU A 400 11.81 -11.32 -17.11
C LEU A 400 10.30 -11.57 -17.06
N THR A 401 9.69 -11.66 -18.24
CA THR A 401 8.48 -12.47 -18.44
C THR A 401 8.82 -13.73 -19.23
N VAL A 402 8.26 -14.87 -18.79
CA VAL A 402 8.37 -16.17 -19.45
C VAL A 402 6.98 -16.59 -19.87
N LYS A 403 6.75 -16.65 -21.20
CA LYS A 403 5.44 -16.89 -21.80
C LYS A 403 5.44 -18.20 -22.56
N PRO A 404 4.49 -19.14 -22.26
CA PRO A 404 4.29 -20.39 -22.98
C PRO A 404 4.10 -20.24 -24.48
#